data_304289885fdd5927a413cf9c8ec6cea8
#
_entry.id   304289885fdd5927a413cf9c8ec6cea8
#
_cell.length_a   1.000
_cell.length_b   1.000
_cell.length_c   1.000
_cell.angle_alpha   90.00
_cell.angle_beta   90.00
_cell.angle_gamma   90.00
#
_symmetry.space_group_name_H-M   'P 1'
#
loop_
_entity.id
_entity.type
_entity.pdbx_description
1 polymer ?
#
loop_
_entity_poly.entity_id
_entity_poly.type
_entity_poly.pdbx_seq_one_letter_code
_entity_poly.pdbx_strand_id
1 'polypeptide(L)'
;MSGVQLPFGTTYETVAASQTAQVLGQSGAVGDTIIRLIVTVNTAATSTVTILDNSTSIAIMPAVTPVGVYSIDLGVQSVSGAWKVTTGAGATVVAVGNFS
;
A
#
# COMPACT_ATOMS: atom_id res chain seq x y z
N MET A 1 -27.58 -8.07 5.42
CA MET A 1 -26.93 -8.28 5.14
C MET A 1 -26.69 -8.46 4.56
N SER A 2 -26.41 -8.41 4.47
CA SER A 2 -25.92 -8.65 4.12
C SER A 2 -25.37 -9.23 4.02
N GLY A 3 -25.20 -9.40 3.84
CA GLY A 3 -24.59 -9.97 3.77
C GLY A 3 -23.66 -9.94 3.98
N VAL A 4 -23.51 -10.04 4.21
CA VAL A 4 -22.33 -9.92 4.39
C VAL A 4 -21.61 -9.52 3.40
N GLN A 5 -21.28 -9.04 3.22
CA GLN A 5 -20.56 -8.78 2.38
C GLN A 5 -19.41 -8.63 2.55
N LEU A 6 -19.06 -9.16 2.26
CA LEU A 6 -17.73 -9.07 2.37
C LEU A 6 -17.01 -9.02 1.11
N PRO A 7 -15.90 -8.50 1.11
CA PRO A 7 -15.44 -7.85 2.28
C PRO A 7 -15.96 -6.46 2.27
N PHE A 8 -16.79 -6.23 3.17
CA PHE A 8 -17.45 -4.98 3.26
C PHE A 8 -16.44 -3.88 3.38
N GLY A 9 -16.62 -2.83 2.62
CA GLY A 9 -15.78 -1.68 2.66
C GLY A 9 -14.37 -1.89 2.10
N THR A 10 -14.11 -3.03 1.48
CA THR A 10 -12.82 -3.23 0.83
C THR A 10 -12.77 -2.45 -0.47
N THR A 11 -11.78 -1.61 -0.59
CA THR A 11 -11.57 -0.76 -1.76
C THR A 11 -10.11 -0.83 -2.18
N TYR A 12 -9.76 -0.11 -3.22
CA TYR A 12 -8.37 0.03 -3.59
C TYR A 12 -8.02 1.50 -3.75
N GLU A 13 -6.74 1.80 -3.62
CA GLU A 13 -6.20 3.12 -3.91
C GLU A 13 -4.90 2.97 -4.68
N THR A 14 -4.71 3.81 -5.68
CA THR A 14 -3.50 3.77 -6.49
C THR A 14 -2.47 4.75 -5.94
N VAL A 15 -1.20 4.34 -5.98
CA VAL A 15 -0.08 5.18 -5.61
C VAL A 15 0.86 5.25 -6.79
N ALA A 16 1.02 6.44 -7.36
CA ALA A 16 1.91 6.65 -8.50
C ALA A 16 3.36 6.45 -8.10
N ALA A 17 4.25 6.40 -9.09
CA ALA A 17 5.68 6.37 -8.83
C ALA A 17 6.13 7.68 -8.16
N SER A 18 7.22 7.60 -7.41
CA SER A 18 7.87 8.76 -6.78
C SER A 18 6.98 9.49 -5.79
N GLN A 19 6.15 8.75 -5.07
CA GLN A 19 5.32 9.33 -4.01
C GLN A 19 6.01 9.16 -2.66
N THR A 20 5.90 10.16 -1.81
CA THR A 20 6.46 10.13 -0.47
C THR A 20 5.31 10.14 0.54
N ALA A 21 5.18 9.05 1.31
CA ALA A 21 4.22 8.94 2.39
C ALA A 21 2.80 9.35 1.98
N GLN A 22 2.33 8.86 0.84
CA GLN A 22 0.95 9.13 0.41
C GLN A 22 -0.02 8.43 1.34
N VAL A 23 -0.92 9.19 1.93
CA VAL A 23 -1.94 8.66 2.84
C VAL A 23 -2.93 7.81 2.04
N LEU A 24 -3.24 6.64 2.54
CA LEU A 24 -4.26 5.78 1.97
C LEU A 24 -5.62 6.14 2.57
N GLY A 25 -6.60 6.27 1.70
CA GLY A 25 -7.91 6.76 2.09
C GLY A 25 -8.00 8.27 1.99
N GLN A 26 -9.17 8.81 2.28
CA GLN A 26 -9.42 10.23 2.16
C GLN A 26 -8.74 11.03 3.25
N SER A 27 -8.78 10.51 4.47
CA SER A 27 -8.11 11.14 5.60
C SER A 27 -7.19 10.19 6.35
N GLY A 28 -7.43 8.88 6.22
CA GLY A 28 -6.67 7.88 6.93
C GLY A 28 -6.99 7.84 8.42
N ALA A 29 -6.82 6.70 9.03
CA ALA A 29 -7.06 6.56 10.48
C ALA A 29 -6.35 5.34 11.02
N VAL A 30 -6.10 5.36 12.34
CA VAL A 30 -5.66 4.18 13.04
C VAL A 30 -6.75 3.11 12.94
N GLY A 31 -6.36 1.88 12.71
CA GLY A 31 -7.30 0.78 12.54
C GLY A 31 -7.67 0.50 11.08
N ASP A 32 -7.28 1.35 10.15
CA ASP A 32 -7.44 1.04 8.73
C ASP A 32 -6.65 -0.22 8.40
N THR A 33 -7.18 -1.03 7.49
CA THR A 33 -6.62 -2.33 7.15
C THR A 33 -6.04 -2.32 5.75
N ILE A 34 -4.80 -2.76 5.61
CA ILE A 34 -4.23 -3.12 4.30
C ILE A 34 -4.34 -4.62 4.14
N ILE A 35 -5.01 -5.06 3.08
CA ILE A 35 -5.14 -6.48 2.78
C ILE A 35 -4.01 -6.94 1.87
N ARG A 36 -3.70 -6.16 0.85
CA ARG A 36 -2.75 -6.55 -0.19
C ARG A 36 -2.18 -5.33 -0.87
N LEU A 37 -0.95 -5.46 -1.34
CA LEU A 37 -0.35 -4.51 -2.27
C LEU A 37 -0.09 -5.21 -3.59
N ILE A 38 -0.45 -4.57 -4.69
CA ILE A 38 -0.08 -5.01 -6.02
C ILE A 38 0.94 -4.01 -6.54
N VAL A 39 2.17 -4.45 -6.69
CA VAL A 39 3.28 -3.57 -7.06
C VAL A 39 3.68 -3.86 -8.50
N THR A 40 3.67 -2.84 -9.35
CA THR A 40 4.16 -2.94 -10.71
C THR A 40 5.52 -2.26 -10.77
N VAL A 41 6.54 -3.04 -11.05
CA VAL A 41 7.91 -2.55 -11.18
C VAL A 41 8.21 -2.34 -12.64
N ASN A 42 8.43 -1.08 -13.03
CA ASN A 42 8.70 -0.70 -14.42
C ASN A 42 10.18 -0.47 -14.68
N THR A 43 10.93 -0.06 -13.66
CA THR A 43 12.36 0.18 -13.76
C THR A 43 13.03 -0.35 -12.49
N ALA A 44 13.79 -1.42 -12.64
CA ALA A 44 14.33 -2.15 -11.49
C ALA A 44 15.27 -1.31 -10.62
N ALA A 45 16.11 -0.50 -11.22
CA ALA A 45 17.18 0.20 -10.50
C ALA A 45 16.69 1.22 -9.47
N THR A 46 15.46 1.70 -9.61
CA THR A 46 14.92 2.73 -8.74
C THR A 46 13.64 2.30 -8.05
N SER A 47 13.30 1.01 -8.12
CA SER A 47 12.05 0.51 -7.62
C SER A 47 12.17 0.14 -6.16
N THR A 48 11.61 0.98 -5.31
CA THR A 48 11.49 0.70 -3.88
C THR A 48 10.06 0.95 -3.46
N VAL A 49 9.58 0.17 -2.49
CA VAL A 49 8.25 0.39 -1.92
C VAL A 49 8.35 0.22 -0.42
N THR A 50 7.85 1.19 0.30
CA THR A 50 7.79 1.19 1.76
C THR A 50 6.40 1.61 2.18
N ILE A 51 5.83 0.89 3.14
CA ILE A 51 4.60 1.34 3.77
C ILE A 51 4.93 1.91 5.14
N LEU A 52 4.08 2.81 5.62
CA LEU A 52 4.26 3.41 6.93
C LEU A 52 2.96 3.30 7.70
N ASP A 53 3.08 2.84 8.95
CA ASP A 53 2.00 2.95 9.92
C ASP A 53 2.25 4.26 10.67
N ASN A 54 1.59 5.32 10.23
CA ASN A 54 1.87 6.68 10.66
C ASN A 54 3.32 7.06 10.31
N SER A 55 4.26 6.96 11.24
CA SER A 55 5.67 7.24 10.99
C SER A 55 6.56 5.99 11.04
N THR A 56 5.99 4.82 11.30
CA THR A 56 6.74 3.58 11.38
C THR A 56 6.90 2.98 9.99
N SER A 57 8.11 2.93 9.48
CA SER A 57 8.42 2.42 8.15
C SER A 57 8.51 0.90 8.15
N ILE A 58 7.85 0.28 7.18
CA ILE A 58 7.93 -1.15 6.94
C ILE A 58 8.36 -1.35 5.49
N ALA A 59 9.55 -1.90 5.30
CA ALA A 59 10.07 -2.13 3.95
C ALA A 59 9.31 -3.28 3.29
N ILE A 60 8.79 -3.03 2.09
CA ILE A 60 8.05 -4.02 1.33
C ILE A 60 8.93 -4.58 0.20
N MET A 61 9.63 -3.70 -0.51
CA MET A 61 10.36 -4.11 -1.69
C MET A 61 11.63 -3.27 -1.80
N PRO A 62 12.80 -3.91 -1.92
CA PRO A 62 14.06 -3.18 -2.05
C PRO A 62 14.23 -2.61 -3.45
N ALA A 63 15.20 -1.72 -3.61
CA ALA A 63 15.64 -1.27 -4.92
C ALA A 63 16.18 -2.45 -5.73
N VAL A 64 16.19 -2.29 -7.05
CA VAL A 64 16.72 -3.29 -7.99
C VAL A 64 15.88 -4.57 -8.02
N THR A 65 14.63 -4.49 -7.63
CA THR A 65 13.70 -5.60 -7.84
C THR A 65 13.41 -5.71 -9.34
N PRO A 66 13.44 -6.90 -9.92
CA PRO A 66 13.22 -7.05 -11.37
C PRO A 66 11.87 -6.51 -11.82
N VAL A 67 11.82 -6.07 -13.06
CA VAL A 67 10.57 -5.63 -13.69
C VAL A 67 9.54 -6.74 -13.64
N GLY A 68 8.32 -6.39 -13.27
CA GLY A 68 7.23 -7.35 -13.15
C GLY A 68 6.11 -6.82 -12.28
N VAL A 69 5.12 -7.67 -12.04
CA VAL A 69 4.00 -7.37 -11.16
C VAL A 69 4.06 -8.31 -9.97
N TYR A 70 3.99 -7.76 -8.78
CA TYR A 70 4.12 -8.51 -7.53
C TYR A 70 2.88 -8.28 -6.68
N SER A 71 2.34 -9.37 -6.14
CA SER A 71 1.22 -9.31 -5.21
C SER A 71 1.72 -9.69 -3.82
N ILE A 72 1.55 -8.78 -2.87
CA ILE A 72 2.08 -8.95 -1.52
C ILE A 72 0.91 -8.91 -0.55
N ASP A 73 0.62 -10.05 0.08
CA ASP A 73 -0.47 -10.17 1.04
C ASP A 73 -0.02 -9.66 2.40
N LEU A 74 -0.84 -8.84 3.03
CA LEU A 74 -0.52 -8.26 4.33
C LEU A 74 -1.58 -8.61 5.36
N GLY A 75 -2.81 -8.12 5.21
CA GLY A 75 -3.88 -8.44 6.13
C GLY A 75 -3.67 -7.86 7.52
N VAL A 76 -3.21 -6.61 7.62
CA VAL A 76 -2.88 -5.99 8.89
C VAL A 76 -3.59 -4.67 9.08
N GLN A 77 -3.92 -4.36 10.33
CA GLN A 77 -4.47 -3.07 10.72
C GLN A 77 -3.36 -2.16 11.24
N SER A 78 -3.52 -0.87 11.01
CA SER A 78 -2.59 0.10 11.58
C SER A 78 -2.83 0.26 13.08
N VAL A 79 -1.76 0.55 13.81
CA VAL A 79 -1.83 0.70 15.26
C VAL A 79 -1.40 2.10 15.73
N SER A 80 -0.77 2.88 14.87
CA SER A 80 -0.22 4.20 15.24
C SER A 80 -0.90 5.35 14.52
N GLY A 81 -1.49 5.12 13.37
CA GLY A 81 -2.14 6.16 12.59
C GLY A 81 -2.54 5.67 11.22
N ALA A 82 -2.58 6.57 10.25
CA ALA A 82 -2.97 6.24 8.90
C ALA A 82 -1.91 5.38 8.20
N TRP A 83 -2.34 4.48 7.34
CA TRP A 83 -1.43 3.81 6.42
C TRP A 83 -0.98 4.78 5.33
N LYS A 84 0.31 4.73 5.02
CA LYS A 84 0.92 5.57 3.99
C LYS A 84 1.82 4.70 3.12
N VAL A 85 2.06 5.15 1.89
CA VAL A 85 2.92 4.41 0.96
C VAL A 85 3.94 5.36 0.35
N THR A 86 5.19 4.93 0.32
CA THR A 86 6.27 5.60 -0.40
C THR A 86 6.72 4.71 -1.54
N THR A 87 6.76 5.26 -2.74
CA THR A 87 7.18 4.52 -3.94
C THR A 87 8.44 5.14 -4.53
N GLY A 88 9.25 4.30 -5.18
CA GLY A 88 10.37 4.77 -5.97
C GLY A 88 9.96 5.17 -7.38
N ALA A 89 10.90 5.69 -8.15
CA ALA A 89 10.62 6.21 -9.50
C ALA A 89 10.14 5.14 -10.47
N GLY A 90 10.48 3.88 -10.26
CA GLY A 90 10.14 2.81 -11.17
C GLY A 90 9.03 1.89 -10.69
N ALA A 91 8.31 2.26 -9.65
CA ALA A 91 7.28 1.38 -9.08
C ALA A 91 5.97 2.13 -8.83
N THR A 92 4.88 1.46 -9.16
CA THR A 92 3.54 1.94 -8.81
C THR A 92 2.85 0.90 -7.95
N VAL A 93 1.90 1.31 -7.14
CA VAL A 93 1.23 0.43 -6.18
C VAL A 93 -0.28 0.59 -6.31
N VAL A 94 -0.98 -0.54 -6.22
CA VAL A 94 -2.40 -0.55 -5.92
C VAL A 94 -2.55 -1.16 -4.53
N ALA A 95 -3.01 -0.37 -3.59
CA ALA A 95 -3.25 -0.83 -2.23
C ALA A 95 -4.71 -1.25 -2.09
N VAL A 96 -4.92 -2.47 -1.65
CA VAL A 96 -6.26 -3.02 -1.45
C VAL A 96 -6.52 -3.14 0.03
N GLY A 97 -7.63 -2.60 0.49
CA GLY A 97 -7.94 -2.66 1.91
C GLY A 97 -9.18 -1.86 2.27
N ASN A 98 -9.22 -1.44 3.52
CA ASN A 98 -10.31 -0.65 4.06
C ASN A 98 -9.69 0.63 4.62
N PHE A 99 -9.81 1.72 3.88
CA PHE A 99 -9.16 2.98 4.21
C PHE A 99 -10.21 4.07 4.44
N SER A 100 -10.01 4.84 5.52
CA SER A 100 -10.91 5.93 5.87
C SER A 100 -10.71 7.19 5.05
#